data_834d8313dec1a3c4d4de3c60e0041674
#
_entry.id   834d8313dec1a3c4d4de3c60e0041674
#
_cell.length_a   1.000
_cell.length_b   1.000
_cell.length_c   1.000
_cell.angle_alpha   90.00
_cell.angle_beta   90.00
_cell.angle_gamma   90.00
#
_symmetry.space_group_name_H-M   'P 1'
#
loop_
_entity.id
_entity.type
_entity.pdbx_description
1 polymer ?
#
loop_
_entity_poly.entity_id
_entity_poly.type
_entity_poly.pdbx_seq_one_letter_code
_entity_poly.pdbx_strand_id
1 'polypeptide(L)'
;MAQIKAHEFERLIAKGLPPQPIVLIYGPDRGLVAERAGNLVAASKVDADDPFSAVRLDAGTVNSDPGRLVDEARAIGLFGGLRLVRLLGAGNDRGVLEAVGELANNPPTIASFSSKPAISRRAQDFENSLRRRNPGLPCLATPMKGGA
;
A
#
# COMPACT_ATOMS: atom_id res chain seq x y z
N MET A 1 12.82 0.42 4.90
CA MET A 1 11.69 -0.49 4.61
C MET A 1 11.76 -1.67 5.58
N ALA A 2 10.71 -1.88 6.36
CA ALA A 2 10.59 -3.01 7.27
C ALA A 2 9.79 -4.14 6.60
N GLN A 3 10.22 -5.38 6.78
CA GLN A 3 9.50 -6.56 6.31
C GLN A 3 9.04 -7.38 7.51
N ILE A 4 7.76 -7.73 7.54
CA ILE A 4 7.18 -8.55 8.59
C ILE A 4 6.46 -9.76 8.01
N LYS A 5 6.32 -10.82 8.80
CA LYS A 5 5.59 -12.02 8.40
C LYS A 5 4.07 -11.78 8.49
N ALA A 6 3.30 -12.58 7.76
CA ALA A 6 1.83 -12.46 7.72
C ALA A 6 1.18 -12.50 9.12
N HIS A 7 1.62 -13.40 9.99
CA HIS A 7 1.08 -13.50 11.35
C HIS A 7 1.46 -12.32 12.26
N GLU A 8 2.62 -11.71 12.01
CA GLU A 8 3.05 -10.49 12.71
C GLU A 8 2.23 -9.29 12.25
N PHE A 9 1.89 -9.24 10.96
CA PHE A 9 1.01 -8.24 10.40
C PHE A 9 -0.39 -8.29 11.05
N GLU A 10 -0.96 -9.49 11.21
CA GLU A 10 -2.23 -9.65 11.90
C GLU A 10 -2.20 -9.13 13.34
N ARG A 11 -1.15 -9.44 14.07
CA ARG A 11 -0.97 -8.94 15.43
C ARG A 11 -0.82 -7.42 15.48
N LEU A 12 -0.14 -6.86 14.48
CA LEU A 12 0.07 -5.42 14.38
C LEU A 12 -1.25 -4.68 14.15
N ILE A 13 -2.03 -5.10 13.17
CA ILE A 13 -3.32 -4.46 12.84
C ILE A 13 -4.38 -4.68 13.93
N ALA A 14 -4.29 -5.75 14.70
CA ALA A 14 -5.17 -5.96 15.86
C ALA A 14 -4.97 -4.91 16.96
N LYS A 15 -3.80 -4.29 17.01
CA LYS A 15 -3.48 -3.19 17.94
C LYS A 15 -3.80 -1.81 17.37
N GLY A 16 -4.11 -1.71 16.09
CA GLY A 16 -4.36 -0.46 15.38
C GLY A 16 -3.61 -0.36 14.06
N LEU A 17 -3.48 0.85 13.52
CA LEU A 17 -2.73 1.05 12.29
C LEU A 17 -1.23 0.90 12.51
N PRO A 18 -0.50 0.37 11.49
CA PRO A 18 0.95 0.41 11.50
C PRO A 18 1.47 1.84 11.57
N PRO A 19 2.62 2.08 12.21
CA PRO A 19 3.23 3.41 12.25
C PRO A 19 3.77 3.87 10.89
N GLN A 20 4.00 2.92 9.98
CA GLN A 20 4.48 3.21 8.64
C GLN A 20 3.34 3.76 7.77
N PRO A 21 3.52 4.89 7.07
CA PRO A 21 2.49 5.47 6.21
C PRO A 21 2.23 4.66 4.94
N ILE A 22 3.17 3.84 4.53
CA ILE A 22 3.07 3.01 3.33
C ILE A 22 3.13 1.53 3.73
N VAL A 23 2.14 0.76 3.30
CA VAL A 23 2.05 -0.68 3.56
C VAL A 23 1.93 -1.44 2.24
N LEU A 24 2.86 -2.33 1.98
CA LEU A 24 2.86 -3.20 0.81
C LEU A 24 2.44 -4.61 1.22
N ILE A 25 1.31 -5.07 0.71
CA ILE A 25 0.80 -6.44 0.90
C ILE A 25 0.86 -7.16 -0.44
N TYR A 26 1.57 -8.27 -0.50
CA TYR A 26 1.78 -9.00 -1.75
C TYR A 26 1.88 -10.51 -1.51
N GLY A 27 1.68 -11.30 -2.55
CA GLY A 27 1.83 -12.75 -2.49
C GLY A 27 1.10 -13.48 -3.62
N PRO A 28 1.30 -14.78 -3.74
CA PRO A 28 0.68 -15.60 -4.79
C PRO A 28 -0.82 -15.84 -4.57
N ASP A 29 -1.29 -15.76 -3.33
CA ASP A 29 -2.70 -15.95 -2.97
C ASP A 29 -3.45 -14.62 -3.01
N ARG A 30 -4.22 -14.41 -4.07
CA ARG A 30 -5.01 -13.18 -4.28
C ARG A 30 -6.08 -12.98 -3.21
N GLY A 31 -6.71 -14.06 -2.79
CA GLY A 31 -7.76 -14.04 -1.77
C GLY A 31 -7.20 -13.59 -0.42
N LEU A 32 -6.05 -14.13 -0.05
CA LEU A 32 -5.37 -13.78 1.20
C LEU A 32 -4.87 -12.33 1.19
N VAL A 33 -4.31 -11.86 0.09
CA VAL A 33 -3.90 -10.45 -0.06
C VAL A 33 -5.11 -9.52 0.05
N ALA A 34 -6.22 -9.84 -0.62
CA ALA A 34 -7.44 -9.04 -0.54
C ALA A 34 -8.04 -9.03 0.87
N GLU A 35 -8.05 -10.17 1.55
CA GLU A 35 -8.51 -10.28 2.94
C GLU A 35 -7.66 -9.43 3.89
N ARG A 36 -6.34 -9.52 3.80
CA ARG A 36 -5.42 -8.74 4.66
C ARG A 36 -5.51 -7.24 4.38
N ALA A 37 -5.66 -6.85 3.12
CA ALA A 37 -5.90 -5.46 2.75
C ALA A 37 -7.24 -4.96 3.32
N GLY A 38 -8.29 -5.77 3.28
CA GLY A 38 -9.58 -5.48 3.89
C GLY A 38 -9.48 -5.32 5.41
N ASN A 39 -8.72 -6.18 6.08
CA ASN A 39 -8.47 -6.09 7.52
C ASN A 39 -7.73 -4.79 7.90
N LEU A 40 -6.78 -4.36 7.08
CA LEU A 40 -6.09 -3.08 7.28
C LEU A 40 -7.05 -1.90 7.12
N VAL A 41 -7.92 -1.93 6.13
CA VAL A 41 -8.97 -0.91 5.94
C VAL A 41 -9.89 -0.86 7.15
N ALA A 42 -10.36 -2.00 7.64
CA ALA A 42 -11.18 -2.08 8.84
C ALA A 42 -10.46 -1.55 10.10
N ALA A 43 -9.18 -1.88 10.27
CA ALA A 43 -8.37 -1.37 11.37
C ALA A 43 -8.17 0.15 11.32
N SER A 44 -8.20 0.74 10.13
CA SER A 44 -8.11 2.20 9.95
C SER A 44 -9.35 2.96 10.43
N LYS A 45 -10.47 2.27 10.59
CA LYS A 45 -11.79 2.84 10.90
C LYS A 45 -12.28 3.88 9.88
N VAL A 46 -11.68 3.88 8.69
CA VAL A 46 -12.10 4.70 7.57
C VAL A 46 -13.28 4.03 6.89
N ASP A 47 -14.30 4.81 6.54
CA ASP A 47 -15.42 4.33 5.74
C ASP A 47 -14.92 4.03 4.32
N ALA A 48 -14.91 2.75 3.97
CA ALA A 48 -14.44 2.30 2.67
C ALA A 48 -15.36 2.70 1.51
N ASP A 49 -16.60 3.03 1.80
CA ASP A 49 -17.60 3.47 0.82
C ASP A 49 -17.62 4.99 0.63
N ASP A 50 -16.98 5.74 1.53
CA ASP A 50 -16.82 7.18 1.40
C ASP A 50 -15.67 7.54 0.44
N PRO A 51 -15.97 8.10 -0.76
CA PRO A 51 -14.94 8.43 -1.74
C PRO A 51 -13.98 9.55 -1.29
N PHE A 52 -14.32 10.29 -0.25
CA PHE A 52 -13.44 11.33 0.30
C PHE A 52 -12.46 10.79 1.33
N SER A 53 -12.79 9.68 1.96
CA SER A 53 -11.96 9.05 3.00
C SER A 53 -11.19 7.85 2.49
N ALA A 54 -11.72 7.12 1.50
CA ALA A 54 -11.09 5.94 0.91
C ALA A 54 -11.07 6.03 -0.61
N VAL A 55 -9.88 6.01 -1.19
CA VAL A 55 -9.67 6.07 -2.65
C VAL A 55 -9.03 4.79 -3.15
N ARG A 56 -9.53 4.27 -4.27
CA ARG A 56 -8.97 3.12 -4.98
C ARG A 56 -8.39 3.56 -6.30
N LEU A 57 -7.14 3.23 -6.55
CA LEU A 57 -6.44 3.49 -7.80
C LEU A 57 -5.90 2.19 -8.38
N ASP A 58 -5.94 2.07 -9.69
CA ASP A 58 -5.27 0.98 -10.42
C ASP A 58 -3.86 1.37 -10.80
N ALA A 59 -2.95 0.39 -10.76
CA ALA A 59 -1.57 0.60 -11.17
C ALA A 59 -1.43 1.09 -12.62
N GLY A 60 -2.32 0.65 -13.52
CA GLY A 60 -2.35 1.15 -14.90
C GLY A 60 -2.62 2.65 -14.98
N THR A 61 -3.57 3.15 -14.19
CA THR A 61 -3.86 4.58 -14.10
C THR A 61 -2.68 5.36 -13.53
N VAL A 62 -2.07 4.86 -12.47
CA VAL A 62 -0.91 5.49 -11.84
C VAL A 62 0.32 5.44 -12.73
N ASN A 63 0.52 4.38 -13.48
CA ASN A 63 1.62 4.30 -14.43
C ASN A 63 1.52 5.33 -15.56
N SER A 64 0.29 5.63 -15.99
CA SER A 64 0.02 6.68 -16.99
C SER A 64 0.11 8.09 -16.41
N ASP A 65 -0.27 8.26 -15.16
CA ASP A 65 -0.28 9.54 -14.43
C ASP A 65 0.21 9.34 -12.99
N PRO A 66 1.53 9.32 -12.76
CA PRO A 66 2.10 9.14 -11.41
C PRO A 66 1.69 10.21 -10.42
N GLY A 67 1.47 11.43 -10.88
CA GLY A 67 1.05 12.57 -10.06
C GLY A 67 -0.29 12.34 -9.38
N ARG A 68 -1.17 11.56 -9.98
CA ARG A 68 -2.47 11.25 -9.40
C ARG A 68 -2.38 10.51 -8.06
N LEU A 69 -1.49 9.53 -7.95
CA LEU A 69 -1.28 8.84 -6.67
C LEU A 69 -0.75 9.79 -5.60
N VAL A 70 0.19 10.64 -5.97
CA VAL A 70 0.79 11.62 -5.06
C VAL A 70 -0.24 12.62 -4.58
N ASP A 71 -1.04 13.15 -5.49
CA ASP A 71 -2.09 14.13 -5.17
C ASP A 71 -3.16 13.53 -4.26
N GLU A 72 -3.62 12.30 -4.55
CA GLU A 72 -4.60 11.61 -3.72
C GLU A 72 -4.05 11.28 -2.32
N ALA A 73 -2.79 10.88 -2.24
CA ALA A 73 -2.16 10.57 -0.97
C ALA A 73 -1.92 11.81 -0.10
N ARG A 74 -1.70 12.98 -0.71
CA ARG A 74 -1.50 14.27 -0.02
C ARG A 74 -2.79 15.04 0.19
N ALA A 75 -3.88 14.65 -0.44
CA ALA A 75 -5.16 15.34 -0.27
C ALA A 75 -5.63 15.26 1.18
N ILE A 76 -6.07 16.39 1.70
CA ILE A 76 -6.65 16.47 3.05
C ILE A 76 -8.13 16.13 2.95
N GLY A 77 -8.60 15.22 3.80
CA GLY A 77 -10.03 14.92 3.89
C GLY A 77 -10.84 16.16 4.30
N LEU A 78 -12.08 16.27 3.79
CA LEU A 78 -12.97 17.40 4.06
C LEU A 78 -13.19 17.69 5.54
N PHE A 79 -13.06 16.66 6.38
CA PHE A 79 -13.26 16.76 7.83
C PHE A 79 -11.98 16.56 8.64
N GLY A 80 -10.81 16.64 8.00
CA GLY A 80 -9.52 16.49 8.66
C GLY A 80 -9.21 15.08 9.20
N GLY A 81 -10.00 14.07 8.80
CA GLY A 81 -9.83 12.69 9.21
C GLY A 81 -8.75 11.94 8.40
N LEU A 82 -8.49 10.71 8.81
CA LEU A 82 -7.61 9.80 8.12
C LEU A 82 -8.10 9.52 6.69
N ARG A 83 -7.19 9.64 5.73
CA ARG A 83 -7.47 9.30 4.33
C ARG A 83 -6.66 8.06 3.93
N LEU A 84 -7.34 7.10 3.33
CA LEU A 84 -6.78 5.84 2.91
C LEU A 84 -6.73 5.78 1.38
N VAL A 85 -5.56 5.53 0.82
CA VAL A 85 -5.39 5.29 -0.62
C VAL A 85 -4.97 3.85 -0.85
N ARG A 86 -5.74 3.11 -1.65
CA ARG A 86 -5.45 1.73 -2.04
C ARG A 86 -5.00 1.69 -3.49
N LEU A 87 -3.79 1.22 -3.71
CA LEU A 87 -3.27 0.96 -5.04
C LEU A 87 -3.39 -0.54 -5.34
N LEU A 88 -4.07 -0.88 -6.42
CA LEU A 88 -4.31 -2.25 -6.85
C LEU A 88 -3.48 -2.58 -8.08
N GLY A 89 -2.92 -3.79 -8.11
CA GLY A 89 -2.17 -4.30 -9.26
C GLY A 89 -0.77 -3.73 -9.41
N ALA A 90 -0.20 -3.16 -8.36
CA ALA A 90 1.16 -2.63 -8.39
C ALA A 90 2.17 -3.71 -8.78
N GLY A 91 2.97 -3.40 -9.77
CA GLY A 91 4.04 -4.22 -10.28
C GLY A 91 5.28 -3.37 -10.50
N ASN A 92 6.20 -3.85 -11.33
CA ASN A 92 7.44 -3.13 -11.63
C ASN A 92 7.23 -2.02 -12.68
N ASP A 93 6.10 -1.34 -12.63
CA ASP A 93 5.73 -0.25 -13.52
C ASP A 93 6.50 1.03 -13.13
N ARG A 94 7.11 1.64 -14.12
CA ARG A 94 7.98 2.82 -13.90
C ARG A 94 7.23 3.98 -13.23
N GLY A 95 6.03 4.29 -13.69
CA GLY A 95 5.20 5.36 -13.13
C GLY A 95 4.78 5.09 -11.69
N VAL A 96 4.47 3.84 -11.36
CA VAL A 96 4.13 3.43 -9.99
C VAL A 96 5.36 3.56 -9.08
N LEU A 97 6.52 3.10 -9.52
CA LEU A 97 7.77 3.25 -8.77
C LEU A 97 8.15 4.70 -8.52
N GLU A 98 7.94 5.56 -9.52
CA GLU A 98 8.18 6.99 -9.43
C GLU A 98 7.26 7.66 -8.39
N ALA A 99 5.96 7.39 -8.47
CA ALA A 99 4.97 7.95 -7.54
C ALA A 99 5.22 7.50 -6.09
N VAL A 100 5.47 6.21 -5.87
CA VAL A 100 5.78 5.70 -4.54
C VAL A 100 7.12 6.23 -4.03
N GLY A 101 8.10 6.39 -4.90
CA GLY A 101 9.39 7.01 -4.55
C GLY A 101 9.25 8.47 -4.11
N GLU A 102 8.41 9.24 -4.76
CA GLU A 102 8.10 10.61 -4.37
C GLU A 102 7.41 10.67 -3.00
N LEU A 103 6.44 9.80 -2.76
CA LEU A 103 5.78 9.69 -1.46
C LEU A 103 6.72 9.23 -0.34
N ALA A 104 7.73 8.43 -0.69
CA ALA A 104 8.77 8.01 0.25
C ALA A 104 9.64 9.17 0.73
N ASN A 105 9.99 10.07 -0.19
CA ASN A 105 10.82 11.24 0.13
C ASN A 105 10.04 12.28 0.94
N ASN A 106 8.74 12.32 0.79
CA ASN A 106 7.86 13.27 1.45
C ASN A 106 6.56 12.56 1.88
N PRO A 107 6.63 11.70 2.90
CA PRO A 107 5.54 10.82 3.25
C PRO A 107 4.29 11.59 3.67
N PRO A 108 3.10 11.19 3.19
CA PRO A 108 1.85 11.72 3.69
C PRO A 108 1.65 11.29 5.14
N THR A 109 0.80 11.97 5.85
CA THR A 109 0.53 11.69 7.25
C THR A 109 0.03 10.26 7.47
N ILE A 110 -0.75 9.73 6.54
CA ILE A 110 -1.07 8.29 6.48
C ILE A 110 -1.54 7.93 5.05
N ALA A 111 -0.89 6.95 4.44
CA ALA A 111 -1.35 6.29 3.22
C ALA A 111 -1.07 4.79 3.33
N SER A 112 -2.02 3.97 2.95
CA SER A 112 -1.81 2.53 2.83
C SER A 112 -1.95 2.07 1.39
N PHE A 113 -0.98 1.32 0.92
CA PHE A 113 -0.97 0.74 -0.41
C PHE A 113 -1.15 -0.77 -0.30
N SER A 114 -2.15 -1.30 -0.98
CA SER A 114 -2.26 -2.73 -1.17
C SER A 114 -2.04 -3.05 -2.64
N SER A 115 -1.07 -3.90 -2.94
CA SER A 115 -0.91 -4.42 -4.29
C SER A 115 -1.72 -5.70 -4.47
N LYS A 116 -2.53 -5.76 -5.53
CA LYS A 116 -3.02 -7.06 -5.99
C LYS A 116 -1.85 -7.88 -6.49
N PRO A 117 -1.78 -9.17 -6.17
CA PRO A 117 -0.73 -10.00 -6.73
C PRO A 117 -0.94 -10.16 -8.23
N ALA A 118 -0.11 -9.51 -9.00
CA ALA A 118 0.24 -10.08 -10.29
C ALA A 118 1.40 -11.02 -9.99
N ILE A 119 1.19 -12.32 -10.10
CA ILE A 119 2.20 -13.40 -10.00
C ILE A 119 3.40 -13.06 -9.09
N SER A 120 3.69 -13.84 -8.10
CA SER A 120 4.61 -13.58 -6.98
C SER A 120 5.98 -12.93 -7.33
N ARG A 121 6.47 -13.12 -8.55
CA ARG A 121 7.71 -12.51 -9.05
C ARG A 121 7.60 -10.99 -9.21
N ARG A 122 6.50 -10.48 -9.79
CA ARG A 122 6.35 -9.04 -10.04
C ARG A 122 6.24 -8.20 -8.77
N ALA A 123 5.58 -8.72 -7.76
CA ALA A 123 5.49 -8.02 -6.47
C ALA A 123 6.82 -8.04 -5.72
N GLN A 124 7.57 -9.13 -5.82
CA GLN A 124 8.93 -9.22 -5.28
C GLN A 124 9.88 -8.26 -6.01
N ASP A 125 9.76 -8.18 -7.34
CA ASP A 125 10.55 -7.25 -8.17
C ASP A 125 10.21 -5.80 -7.83
N PHE A 126 8.93 -5.50 -7.58
CA PHE A 126 8.48 -4.18 -7.14
C PHE A 126 9.08 -3.80 -5.78
N GLU A 127 9.01 -4.70 -4.79
CA GLU A 127 9.63 -4.48 -3.48
C GLU A 127 11.14 -4.26 -3.61
N ASN A 128 11.81 -5.11 -4.36
CA ASN A 128 13.26 -5.01 -4.58
C ASN A 128 13.63 -3.69 -5.29
N SER A 129 12.84 -3.28 -6.25
CA SER A 129 13.04 -2.01 -6.98
C SER A 129 12.82 -0.80 -6.07
N LEU A 130 11.79 -0.82 -5.24
CA LEU A 130 11.55 0.22 -4.23
C LEU A 130 12.71 0.30 -3.23
N ARG A 131 13.15 -0.86 -2.74
CA ARG A 131 14.24 -0.96 -1.76
C ARG A 131 15.56 -0.41 -2.30
N ARG A 132 15.87 -0.69 -3.58
CA ARG A 132 17.07 -0.17 -4.25
C ARG A 132 17.03 1.34 -4.45
N ARG A 133 15.87 1.88 -4.83
CA ARG A 133 15.70 3.31 -5.12
C ARG A 133 15.57 4.16 -3.85
N ASN A 134 14.97 3.61 -2.82
CA ASN A 134 14.63 4.32 -1.59
C ASN A 134 14.95 3.45 -0.36
N PRO A 135 16.22 3.30 0.02
CA PRO A 135 16.61 2.42 1.13
C PRO A 135 16.03 2.85 2.48
N GLY A 136 15.71 4.13 2.64
CA GLY A 136 15.09 4.69 3.84
C GLY A 136 13.56 4.78 3.79
N LEU A 137 12.90 4.11 2.84
CA LEU A 137 11.45 4.17 2.65
C LEU A 137 10.68 3.80 3.93
N PRO A 138 9.80 4.68 4.43
CA PRO A 138 8.95 4.38 5.57
C PRO A 138 7.77 3.47 5.14
N CYS A 139 8.09 2.27 4.75
CA CYS A 139 7.16 1.28 4.21
C CYS A 139 7.24 -0.02 5.01
N LEU A 140 6.08 -0.59 5.29
CA LEU A 140 5.93 -1.92 5.83
C LEU A 140 5.60 -2.88 4.69
N ALA A 141 6.43 -3.89 4.47
CA ALA A 141 6.19 -4.91 3.46
C ALA A 141 5.84 -6.25 4.12
N THR A 142 4.76 -6.86 3.69
CA THR A 142 4.32 -8.15 4.22
C THR A 142 3.97 -9.12 3.10
N PRO A 143 4.78 -10.17 2.89
CA PRO A 143 4.47 -11.21 1.93
C PRO A 143 3.38 -12.13 2.46
N MET A 144 2.34 -12.31 1.67
CA MET A 144 1.28 -13.29 1.92
C MET A 144 1.58 -14.55 1.13
N LYS A 145 2.27 -15.48 1.74
CA LYS A 145 2.41 -16.83 1.19
C LYS A 145 1.19 -17.63 1.62
N GLY A 146 0.57 -18.29 0.69
CA GLY A 146 -0.46 -19.29 1.00
C GLY A 146 0.12 -20.25 2.02
N GLY A 147 -0.47 -20.30 3.20
CA GLY A 147 -0.02 -21.19 4.25
C GLY A 147 -0.24 -22.63 3.83
N ALA A 148 0.78 -23.42 3.91
CA ALA A 148 0.59 -24.82 4.09
C ALA A 148 0.24 -25.06 5.56
#